data_e858d975cfde5c5fa3161d89f09d7a9f
#
_entry.id   e858d975cfde5c5fa3161d89f09d7a9f
#
_cell.length_a   1.000
_cell.length_b   1.000
_cell.length_c   1.000
_cell.angle_alpha   90.00
_cell.angle_beta   90.00
_cell.angle_gamma   90.00
#
_symmetry.space_group_name_H-M   'P 1'
#
loop_
_entity.id
_entity.type
_entity.pdbx_description
1 polymer ?
#
loop_
_entity_poly.entity_id
_entity_poly.type
_entity_poly.pdbx_seq_one_letter_code
_entity_poly.pdbx_strand_id
1 'polypeptide(L)'
;MTDDRKRPRPDDYFSDWKEREALAEAMIPVVGNLSRERNVKSYIYGRSLVNQSVLDIMKSHRWVRQMEANELSEFETAPVLDAVSQLDLGPCHLDIGRLAVAYYDKGAGEGLSIGEYVAQELEYLVGSTHKPVDAPVDVVLYGFGRIGRLMARILIAKTDGGDSLRLRAVVVRRGKAEDDLLKRASLLRRDSVHGVFQGTIRVDEERQSFVANGNEIKVIYADSPEDIDYTEYGINR
;
A
#
# COMPACT_ATOMS: atom_id res chain seq x y z
N MET A 1 -1.62 11.62 -34.88
CA MET A 1 -2.51 12.55 -34.15
C MET A 1 -3.27 11.68 -33.18
N THR A 2 -2.81 11.60 -31.96
CA THR A 2 -3.54 10.92 -30.88
C THR A 2 -4.73 11.76 -30.56
N ASP A 3 -5.92 11.25 -30.89
CA ASP A 3 -7.18 11.84 -30.48
C ASP A 3 -7.20 11.81 -28.94
N ASP A 4 -7.06 12.97 -28.32
CA ASP A 4 -7.18 13.11 -26.88
C ASP A 4 -8.57 12.59 -26.50
N ARG A 5 -8.62 11.42 -25.88
CA ARG A 5 -9.85 10.80 -25.42
C ARG A 5 -10.44 11.63 -24.29
N LYS A 6 -11.09 12.72 -24.68
CA LYS A 6 -11.89 13.51 -23.75
C LYS A 6 -13.20 12.79 -23.53
N ARG A 7 -13.39 12.34 -22.32
CA ARG A 7 -14.69 11.83 -21.91
C ARG A 7 -15.76 12.87 -22.22
N PRO A 8 -16.89 12.51 -22.86
CA PRO A 8 -18.00 13.43 -23.01
C PRO A 8 -18.40 13.96 -21.63
N ARG A 9 -18.76 15.25 -21.58
CA ARG A 9 -19.26 15.83 -20.33
C ARG A 9 -20.49 15.06 -19.90
N PRO A 10 -20.58 14.62 -18.63
CA PRO A 10 -21.77 13.96 -18.14
C PRO A 10 -22.95 14.94 -18.18
N ASP A 11 -24.12 14.43 -18.51
CA ASP A 11 -25.36 15.20 -18.47
C ASP A 11 -25.70 15.64 -17.04
N ASP A 12 -25.35 14.79 -16.06
CA ASP A 12 -25.47 15.07 -14.63
C ASP A 12 -24.18 14.71 -13.89
N TYR A 13 -23.46 15.72 -13.42
CA TYR A 13 -22.22 15.59 -12.68
C TYR A 13 -22.39 14.84 -11.35
N PHE A 14 -23.56 14.94 -10.71
CA PHE A 14 -23.80 14.26 -9.44
C PHE A 14 -24.04 12.77 -9.62
N SER A 15 -24.73 12.39 -10.68
CA SER A 15 -24.90 10.98 -11.05
C SER A 15 -23.58 10.35 -11.46
N ASP A 16 -22.77 11.01 -12.30
CA ASP A 16 -21.42 10.53 -12.65
C ASP A 16 -20.54 10.36 -11.41
N TRP A 17 -20.58 11.30 -10.48
CA TRP A 17 -19.85 11.18 -9.21
C TRP A 17 -20.27 9.97 -8.41
N LYS A 18 -21.57 9.73 -8.24
CA LYS A 18 -22.10 8.59 -7.48
C LYS A 18 -21.71 7.25 -8.11
N GLU A 19 -21.77 7.15 -9.43
CA GLU A 19 -21.39 5.92 -10.14
C GLU A 19 -19.89 5.63 -9.94
N ARG A 20 -19.04 6.64 -10.05
CA ARG A 20 -17.61 6.52 -9.82
C ARG A 20 -17.29 6.20 -8.37
N GLU A 21 -17.99 6.83 -7.43
CA GLU A 21 -17.87 6.55 -6.00
C GLU A 21 -18.21 5.08 -5.70
N ALA A 22 -19.32 4.58 -6.25
CA ALA A 22 -19.75 3.19 -6.10
C ALA A 22 -18.72 2.19 -6.70
N LEU A 23 -18.13 2.51 -7.86
CA LEU A 23 -17.05 1.70 -8.44
C LEU A 23 -15.81 1.70 -7.56
N ALA A 24 -15.40 2.87 -7.06
CA ALA A 24 -14.25 2.98 -6.16
C ALA A 24 -14.47 2.20 -4.84
N GLU A 25 -15.70 2.22 -4.29
CA GLU A 25 -16.07 1.40 -3.15
C GLU A 25 -15.94 -0.10 -3.45
N ALA A 26 -16.43 -0.55 -4.62
CA ALA A 26 -16.35 -1.94 -5.04
C ALA A 26 -14.89 -2.40 -5.28
N MET A 27 -14.00 -1.52 -5.66
CA MET A 27 -12.57 -1.84 -5.84
C MET A 27 -11.87 -2.18 -4.53
N ILE A 28 -12.27 -1.60 -3.40
CA ILE A 28 -11.58 -1.75 -2.11
C ILE A 28 -11.44 -3.22 -1.67
N PRO A 29 -12.50 -4.03 -1.59
CA PRO A 29 -12.39 -5.43 -1.20
C PRO A 29 -11.55 -6.26 -2.19
N VAL A 30 -11.63 -5.98 -3.47
CA VAL A 30 -10.86 -6.68 -4.51
C VAL A 30 -9.36 -6.42 -4.33
N VAL A 31 -8.97 -5.15 -4.21
CA VAL A 31 -7.57 -4.75 -3.94
C VAL A 31 -7.07 -5.37 -2.63
N GLY A 32 -7.92 -5.34 -1.58
CA GLY A 32 -7.59 -5.92 -0.29
C GLY A 32 -7.34 -7.42 -0.35
N ASN A 33 -8.18 -8.18 -1.06
CA ASN A 33 -8.03 -9.62 -1.22
C ASN A 33 -6.78 -9.97 -2.04
N LEU A 34 -6.58 -9.33 -3.19
CA LEU A 34 -5.37 -9.50 -4.00
C LEU A 34 -4.10 -9.26 -3.18
N SER A 35 -4.09 -8.21 -2.37
CA SER A 35 -2.94 -7.87 -1.53
C SER A 35 -2.70 -8.91 -0.43
N ARG A 36 -3.74 -9.30 0.33
CA ARG A 36 -3.58 -10.19 1.49
C ARG A 36 -3.37 -11.66 1.12
N GLU A 37 -4.09 -12.15 0.11
CA GLU A 37 -4.10 -13.58 -0.21
C GLU A 37 -3.01 -13.97 -1.20
N ARG A 38 -2.65 -13.06 -2.11
CA ARG A 38 -1.73 -13.35 -3.23
C ARG A 38 -0.53 -12.43 -3.27
N ASN A 39 -0.42 -11.46 -2.37
CA ASN A 39 0.60 -10.41 -2.39
C ASN A 39 0.69 -9.65 -3.72
N VAL A 40 -0.45 -9.48 -4.39
CA VAL A 40 -0.56 -8.66 -5.59
C VAL A 40 -0.88 -7.23 -5.17
N LYS A 41 0.05 -6.31 -5.39
CA LYS A 41 -0.11 -4.90 -5.05
C LYS A 41 -0.58 -4.12 -6.26
N SER A 42 -1.77 -3.51 -6.16
CA SER A 42 -2.41 -2.76 -7.24
C SER A 42 -2.07 -1.27 -7.19
N TYR A 43 -1.78 -0.69 -8.34
CA TYR A 43 -1.41 0.73 -8.49
C TYR A 43 -2.19 1.40 -9.62
N ILE A 44 -2.28 2.73 -9.55
CA ILE A 44 -2.65 3.61 -10.65
C ILE A 44 -1.54 4.63 -10.83
N TYR A 45 -0.76 4.51 -11.90
CA TYR A 45 0.39 5.36 -12.22
C TYR A 45 1.32 5.55 -11.01
N GLY A 46 1.69 4.44 -10.38
CA GLY A 46 2.57 4.39 -9.23
C GLY A 46 1.93 4.74 -7.88
N ARG A 47 0.64 5.12 -7.84
CA ARG A 47 -0.09 5.33 -6.60
C ARG A 47 -0.74 4.04 -6.14
N SER A 48 -0.37 3.58 -4.95
CA SER A 48 -0.93 2.35 -4.37
C SER A 48 -2.42 2.52 -4.10
N LEU A 49 -3.18 1.46 -4.39
CA LEU A 49 -4.60 1.37 -4.05
C LEU A 49 -4.85 0.63 -2.73
N VAL A 50 -3.80 -0.02 -2.18
CA VAL A 50 -3.92 -0.78 -0.93
C VAL A 50 -4.16 0.19 0.24
N ASN A 51 -5.15 -0.12 1.07
CA ASN A 51 -5.55 0.69 2.24
C ASN A 51 -5.93 2.14 1.92
N GLN A 52 -6.43 2.40 0.72
CA GLN A 52 -6.90 3.73 0.34
C GLN A 52 -8.40 3.90 0.64
N SER A 53 -8.79 5.16 0.91
CA SER A 53 -10.20 5.54 0.97
C SER A 53 -10.78 5.67 -0.45
N VAL A 54 -12.10 5.63 -0.57
CA VAL A 54 -12.83 5.87 -1.82
C VAL A 54 -12.34 7.16 -2.50
N LEU A 55 -12.26 8.26 -1.74
CA LEU A 55 -11.81 9.54 -2.27
C LEU A 55 -10.35 9.54 -2.72
N ASP A 56 -9.48 8.76 -2.07
CA ASP A 56 -8.08 8.67 -2.48
C ASP A 56 -7.90 7.82 -3.74
N ILE A 57 -8.73 6.79 -3.92
CA ILE A 57 -8.83 6.05 -5.19
C ILE A 57 -9.25 6.99 -6.32
N MET A 58 -10.31 7.76 -6.14
CA MET A 58 -10.79 8.74 -7.13
C MET A 58 -9.74 9.83 -7.44
N LYS A 59 -9.00 10.31 -6.42
CA LYS A 59 -7.89 11.25 -6.63
C LYS A 59 -6.73 10.63 -7.41
N SER A 60 -6.48 9.33 -7.23
CA SER A 60 -5.43 8.63 -7.97
C SER A 60 -5.73 8.57 -9.47
N HIS A 61 -6.99 8.39 -9.84
CA HIS A 61 -7.43 8.48 -11.25
C HIS A 61 -7.25 9.90 -11.79
N ARG A 62 -7.68 10.91 -11.04
CA ARG A 62 -7.50 12.30 -11.46
C ARG A 62 -6.02 12.69 -11.67
N TRP A 63 -5.11 12.07 -10.95
CA TRP A 63 -3.67 12.29 -11.08
C TRP A 63 -3.15 11.89 -12.47
N VAL A 64 -3.76 10.89 -13.12
CA VAL A 64 -3.31 10.38 -14.43
C VAL A 64 -3.30 11.46 -15.49
N ARG A 65 -4.19 12.46 -15.41
CA ARG A 65 -4.21 13.63 -16.33
C ARG A 65 -2.89 14.41 -16.36
N GLN A 66 -2.07 14.30 -15.32
CA GLN A 66 -0.76 14.95 -15.26
C GLN A 66 0.34 14.13 -15.95
N MET A 67 0.08 12.86 -16.19
CA MET A 67 1.03 11.91 -16.76
C MET A 67 0.68 11.52 -18.19
N GLU A 68 -0.60 11.46 -18.51
CA GLU A 68 -1.15 11.11 -19.83
C GLU A 68 -2.11 12.21 -20.26
N ALA A 69 -2.24 12.39 -21.57
CA ALA A 69 -3.15 13.40 -22.15
C ALA A 69 -4.63 12.97 -22.12
N ASN A 70 -4.99 11.95 -21.34
CA ASN A 70 -6.34 11.40 -21.28
C ASN A 70 -6.92 11.36 -19.86
N GLU A 71 -8.21 11.13 -19.75
CA GLU A 71 -8.95 11.07 -18.51
C GLU A 71 -9.28 9.62 -18.14
N LEU A 72 -8.36 8.97 -17.40
CA LEU A 72 -8.63 7.67 -16.79
C LEU A 72 -9.62 7.84 -15.63
N SER A 73 -10.56 6.91 -15.50
CA SER A 73 -11.48 6.86 -14.37
C SER A 73 -11.74 5.44 -13.89
N GLU A 74 -12.57 5.33 -12.86
CA GLU A 74 -12.99 4.07 -12.27
C GLU A 74 -13.74 3.19 -13.26
N PHE A 75 -14.42 3.78 -14.26
CA PHE A 75 -15.11 3.03 -15.31
C PHE A 75 -14.17 2.18 -16.18
N GLU A 76 -12.96 2.66 -16.43
CA GLU A 76 -11.96 1.92 -17.20
C GLU A 76 -11.16 0.95 -16.32
N THR A 77 -10.89 1.32 -15.08
CA THR A 77 -9.98 0.53 -14.22
C THR A 77 -10.69 -0.56 -13.42
N ALA A 78 -11.95 -0.37 -13.04
CA ALA A 78 -12.69 -1.38 -12.28
C ALA A 78 -12.86 -2.70 -13.07
N PRO A 79 -13.24 -2.70 -14.37
CA PRO A 79 -13.30 -3.92 -15.15
C PRO A 79 -11.93 -4.61 -15.33
N VAL A 80 -10.85 -3.82 -15.44
CA VAL A 80 -9.49 -4.36 -15.52
C VAL A 80 -9.08 -5.01 -14.19
N LEU A 81 -9.39 -4.36 -13.06
CA LEU A 81 -9.13 -4.93 -11.73
C LEU A 81 -9.92 -6.21 -11.49
N ASP A 82 -11.18 -6.26 -11.95
CA ASP A 82 -12.00 -7.46 -11.86
C ASP A 82 -11.38 -8.60 -12.68
N ALA A 83 -10.98 -8.35 -13.93
CA ALA A 83 -10.28 -9.33 -14.75
C ALA A 83 -8.98 -9.82 -14.10
N VAL A 84 -8.17 -8.93 -13.51
CA VAL A 84 -6.97 -9.30 -12.75
C VAL A 84 -7.31 -10.22 -11.57
N SER A 85 -8.42 -9.97 -10.88
CA SER A 85 -8.84 -10.77 -9.72
C SER A 85 -9.18 -12.22 -10.06
N GLN A 86 -9.58 -12.49 -11.29
CA GLN A 86 -9.92 -13.83 -11.78
C GLN A 86 -8.70 -14.68 -12.14
N LEU A 87 -7.51 -14.06 -12.31
CA LEU A 87 -6.28 -14.78 -12.65
C LEU A 87 -5.60 -15.31 -11.38
N ASP A 88 -4.98 -16.48 -11.52
CA ASP A 88 -4.13 -17.05 -10.46
C ASP A 88 -2.72 -16.46 -10.54
N LEU A 89 -2.57 -15.23 -10.06
CA LEU A 89 -1.31 -14.49 -10.07
C LEU A 89 -0.49 -14.76 -8.81
N GLY A 90 0.81 -14.93 -9.01
CA GLY A 90 1.79 -14.88 -7.92
C GLY A 90 2.08 -13.45 -7.44
N PRO A 91 2.89 -13.30 -6.38
CA PRO A 91 3.26 -12.00 -5.82
C PRO A 91 3.84 -11.06 -6.87
N CYS A 92 3.21 -9.89 -7.04
CA CYS A 92 3.65 -8.90 -8.03
C CYS A 92 3.11 -7.51 -7.74
N HIS A 93 3.65 -6.53 -8.47
CA HIS A 93 3.17 -5.15 -8.49
C HIS A 93 2.52 -4.86 -9.84
N LEU A 94 1.23 -4.56 -9.85
CA LEU A 94 0.45 -4.32 -11.05
C LEU A 94 -0.07 -2.89 -11.11
N ASP A 95 0.23 -2.19 -12.18
CA ASP A 95 -0.35 -0.89 -12.46
C ASP A 95 -1.58 -1.05 -13.34
N ILE A 96 -2.76 -1.19 -12.71
CA ILE A 96 -4.05 -1.37 -13.40
C ILE A 96 -4.43 -0.14 -14.23
N GLY A 97 -3.95 1.04 -13.84
CA GLY A 97 -4.16 2.26 -14.61
C GLY A 97 -3.44 2.20 -15.96
N ARG A 98 -2.21 1.72 -15.98
CA ARG A 98 -1.46 1.54 -17.23
C ARG A 98 -2.04 0.44 -18.11
N LEU A 99 -2.51 -0.66 -17.51
CA LEU A 99 -3.21 -1.72 -18.25
C LEU A 99 -4.49 -1.19 -18.91
N ALA A 100 -5.28 -0.41 -18.17
CA ALA A 100 -6.50 0.21 -18.71
C ALA A 100 -6.18 1.17 -19.87
N VAL A 101 -5.21 2.06 -19.71
CA VAL A 101 -4.80 2.98 -20.80
C VAL A 101 -4.29 2.21 -22.00
N ALA A 102 -3.50 1.16 -21.82
CA ALA A 102 -3.01 0.33 -22.92
C ALA A 102 -4.17 -0.33 -23.68
N TYR A 103 -5.14 -0.87 -22.96
CA TYR A 103 -6.31 -1.51 -23.57
C TYR A 103 -7.19 -0.52 -24.34
N TYR A 104 -7.62 0.57 -23.69
CA TYR A 104 -8.61 1.47 -24.26
C TYR A 104 -8.04 2.49 -25.24
N ASP A 105 -6.85 3.04 -24.98
CA ASP A 105 -6.33 4.20 -25.69
C ASP A 105 -5.20 3.88 -26.67
N LYS A 106 -4.43 2.82 -26.41
CA LYS A 106 -3.30 2.45 -27.27
C LYS A 106 -3.63 1.29 -28.23
N GLY A 107 -4.88 0.86 -28.24
CA GLY A 107 -5.37 -0.20 -29.13
C GLY A 107 -4.80 -1.60 -28.84
N ALA A 108 -4.13 -1.77 -27.69
CA ALA A 108 -3.56 -3.07 -27.32
C ALA A 108 -4.62 -4.16 -27.10
N GLY A 109 -5.86 -3.74 -26.77
CA GLY A 109 -7.01 -4.63 -26.61
C GLY A 109 -7.84 -4.81 -27.89
N GLU A 110 -7.35 -4.39 -29.06
CA GLU A 110 -8.13 -4.45 -30.30
C GLU A 110 -8.52 -5.89 -30.66
N GLY A 111 -9.82 -6.13 -30.76
CA GLY A 111 -10.37 -7.45 -31.02
C GLY A 111 -10.42 -8.40 -29.83
N LEU A 112 -9.99 -7.98 -28.65
CA LEU A 112 -10.00 -8.77 -27.40
C LEU A 112 -11.01 -8.21 -26.39
N SER A 113 -11.60 -9.07 -25.60
CA SER A 113 -12.25 -8.64 -24.36
C SER A 113 -11.21 -8.21 -23.31
N ILE A 114 -11.65 -7.44 -22.32
CA ILE A 114 -10.76 -7.02 -21.20
C ILE A 114 -10.11 -8.23 -20.53
N GLY A 115 -10.89 -9.28 -20.29
CA GLY A 115 -10.40 -10.52 -19.66
C GLY A 115 -9.33 -11.22 -20.50
N GLU A 116 -9.54 -11.35 -21.81
CA GLU A 116 -8.57 -11.95 -22.73
C GLU A 116 -7.28 -11.13 -22.82
N TYR A 117 -7.41 -9.80 -22.93
CA TYR A 117 -6.27 -8.91 -22.95
C TYR A 117 -5.45 -8.99 -21.65
N VAL A 118 -6.10 -8.89 -20.50
CA VAL A 118 -5.43 -8.97 -19.19
C VAL A 118 -4.78 -10.32 -18.98
N ALA A 119 -5.44 -11.43 -19.39
CA ALA A 119 -4.87 -12.78 -19.31
C ALA A 119 -3.64 -12.92 -20.19
N GLN A 120 -3.64 -12.34 -21.39
CA GLN A 120 -2.50 -12.36 -22.31
C GLN A 120 -1.33 -11.53 -21.78
N GLU A 121 -1.59 -10.30 -21.33
CA GLU A 121 -0.54 -9.40 -20.81
C GLU A 121 0.12 -9.94 -19.54
N LEU A 122 -0.63 -10.69 -18.72
CA LEU A 122 -0.16 -11.22 -17.43
C LEU A 122 0.17 -12.71 -17.46
N GLU A 123 0.18 -13.36 -18.64
CA GLU A 123 0.43 -14.80 -18.79
C GLU A 123 1.70 -15.24 -18.04
N TYR A 124 2.76 -14.44 -18.10
CA TYR A 124 4.04 -14.74 -17.46
C TYR A 124 4.00 -14.70 -15.92
N LEU A 125 2.93 -14.16 -15.33
CA LEU A 125 2.70 -14.10 -13.87
C LEU A 125 1.74 -15.19 -13.39
N VAL A 126 0.97 -15.80 -14.30
CA VAL A 126 -0.01 -16.83 -13.96
C VAL A 126 0.70 -18.11 -13.54
N GLY A 127 0.30 -18.67 -12.41
CA GLY A 127 0.91 -19.89 -11.86
C GLY A 127 2.36 -19.71 -11.43
N SER A 128 2.88 -18.47 -11.42
CA SER A 128 4.22 -18.19 -10.96
C SER A 128 4.29 -18.43 -9.45
N THR A 129 4.85 -19.58 -9.06
CA THR A 129 5.17 -19.90 -7.68
C THR A 129 6.40 -19.11 -7.22
N HIS A 130 6.36 -17.78 -7.33
CA HIS A 130 7.25 -16.99 -6.51
C HIS A 130 6.77 -17.24 -5.07
N LYS A 131 7.48 -18.14 -4.39
CA LYS A 131 7.24 -18.36 -2.98
C LYS A 131 7.30 -16.98 -2.32
N PRO A 132 6.29 -16.61 -1.52
CA PRO A 132 6.45 -15.48 -0.61
C PRO A 132 7.80 -15.67 0.06
N VAL A 133 8.55 -14.60 0.25
CA VAL A 133 9.78 -14.67 1.04
C VAL A 133 9.41 -15.43 2.32
N ASP A 134 9.99 -16.60 2.56
CA ASP A 134 9.58 -17.54 3.61
C ASP A 134 9.50 -16.89 5.02
N ALA A 135 10.14 -15.74 5.17
CA ALA A 135 9.98 -14.83 6.31
C ALA A 135 10.34 -13.39 5.88
N PRO A 136 9.59 -12.36 6.32
CA PRO A 136 9.97 -10.98 6.10
C PRO A 136 11.31 -10.68 6.77
N VAL A 137 12.12 -9.83 6.15
CA VAL A 137 13.36 -9.34 6.74
C VAL A 137 13.03 -8.44 7.92
N ASP A 138 13.47 -8.80 9.10
CA ASP A 138 13.27 -7.99 10.30
C ASP A 138 14.13 -6.72 10.25
N VAL A 139 13.51 -5.59 10.52
CA VAL A 139 14.15 -4.26 10.55
C VAL A 139 14.16 -3.75 11.98
N VAL A 140 15.30 -3.25 12.41
CA VAL A 140 15.47 -2.52 13.66
C VAL A 140 15.89 -1.09 13.34
N LEU A 141 15.20 -0.10 13.87
CA LEU A 141 15.57 1.30 13.74
C LEU A 141 16.36 1.74 14.98
N TYR A 142 17.61 2.16 14.79
CA TYR A 142 18.40 2.76 15.84
C TYR A 142 18.16 4.28 15.87
N GLY A 143 17.52 4.71 16.96
CA GLY A 143 17.05 6.08 17.12
C GLY A 143 15.59 6.28 16.68
N PHE A 144 14.81 6.97 17.52
CA PHE A 144 13.40 7.24 17.30
C PHE A 144 13.10 8.74 17.35
N GLY A 145 14.00 9.52 16.73
CA GLY A 145 13.82 10.95 16.46
C GLY A 145 12.80 11.17 15.33
N ARG A 146 12.75 12.39 14.77
CA ARG A 146 11.80 12.70 13.68
C ARG A 146 11.96 11.76 12.49
N ILE A 147 13.17 11.58 11.97
CA ILE A 147 13.45 10.70 10.83
C ILE A 147 13.09 9.24 11.16
N GLY A 148 13.53 8.73 12.32
CA GLY A 148 13.22 7.35 12.72
C GLY A 148 11.71 7.09 12.80
N ARG A 149 10.92 8.05 13.31
CA ARG A 149 9.45 7.93 13.33
C ARG A 149 8.82 7.94 11.94
N LEU A 150 9.34 8.76 11.02
CA LEU A 150 8.86 8.77 9.63
C LEU A 150 9.19 7.47 8.92
N MET A 151 10.40 6.95 9.09
CA MET A 151 10.78 5.63 8.58
C MET A 151 9.92 4.51 9.17
N ALA A 152 9.64 4.57 10.48
CA ALA A 152 8.74 3.62 11.12
C ALA A 152 7.34 3.66 10.48
N ARG A 153 6.77 4.85 10.24
CA ARG A 153 5.46 4.98 9.56
C ARG A 153 5.49 4.38 8.15
N ILE A 154 6.56 4.61 7.38
CA ILE A 154 6.71 4.05 6.04
C ILE A 154 6.81 2.52 6.09
N LEU A 155 7.62 1.97 6.99
CA LEU A 155 7.77 0.54 7.16
C LEU A 155 6.44 -0.10 7.56
N ILE A 156 5.73 0.47 8.54
CA ILE A 156 4.42 -0.03 8.98
C ILE A 156 3.41 -0.01 7.82
N ALA A 157 3.37 1.08 7.05
CA ALA A 157 2.46 1.19 5.91
C ALA A 157 2.80 0.22 4.77
N LYS A 158 4.07 -0.20 4.65
CA LYS A 158 4.52 -1.16 3.63
C LYS A 158 4.46 -2.62 4.10
N THR A 159 4.22 -2.88 5.37
CA THR A 159 4.16 -4.23 5.93
C THR A 159 2.87 -4.98 5.54
N ASP A 160 2.08 -4.46 4.61
CA ASP A 160 0.90 -5.13 4.10
C ASP A 160 1.25 -6.50 3.52
N GLY A 161 0.81 -7.55 4.22
CA GLY A 161 1.05 -8.94 3.85
C GLY A 161 2.33 -9.56 4.41
N GLY A 162 3.23 -8.79 5.02
CA GLY A 162 4.40 -9.34 5.72
C GLY A 162 5.56 -9.81 4.84
N ASP A 163 5.57 -9.44 3.56
CA ASP A 163 6.36 -10.18 2.56
C ASP A 163 7.76 -9.62 2.27
N SER A 164 8.14 -8.48 2.81
CA SER A 164 9.48 -7.96 2.52
C SER A 164 10.21 -7.44 3.76
N LEU A 165 9.73 -6.36 4.35
CA LEU A 165 10.37 -5.71 5.49
C LEU A 165 9.37 -5.58 6.64
N ARG A 166 9.76 -6.01 7.82
CA ARG A 166 8.93 -5.90 9.02
C ARG A 166 9.67 -5.14 10.10
N LEU A 167 9.13 -4.00 10.53
CA LEU A 167 9.67 -3.28 11.66
C LEU A 167 9.39 -4.05 12.96
N ARG A 168 10.46 -4.57 13.59
CA ARG A 168 10.39 -5.39 14.82
C ARG A 168 10.75 -4.62 16.08
N ALA A 169 11.69 -3.69 15.97
CA ALA A 169 12.11 -2.92 17.13
C ALA A 169 12.59 -1.52 16.77
N VAL A 170 12.52 -0.66 17.76
CA VAL A 170 13.21 0.64 17.78
C VAL A 170 14.14 0.67 18.99
N VAL A 171 15.39 1.05 18.76
CA VAL A 171 16.38 1.19 19.82
C VAL A 171 16.52 2.65 20.18
N VAL A 172 16.41 2.96 21.45
CA VAL A 172 16.44 4.33 21.96
C VAL A 172 17.20 4.40 23.29
N ARG A 173 17.76 5.56 23.57
CA ARG A 173 18.25 5.85 24.92
C ARG A 173 17.07 6.07 25.85
N ARG A 174 17.18 5.58 27.09
CA ARG A 174 16.14 5.80 28.09
C ARG A 174 15.99 7.29 28.39
N GLY A 175 14.77 7.79 28.28
CA GLY A 175 14.42 9.16 28.68
C GLY A 175 14.37 9.31 30.20
N LYS A 176 14.32 10.54 30.67
CA LYS A 176 14.17 10.85 32.12
C LYS A 176 12.72 10.74 32.62
N ALA A 177 11.75 10.66 31.71
CA ALA A 177 10.33 10.61 32.06
C ALA A 177 9.92 9.17 32.39
N GLU A 178 9.08 8.98 33.40
CA GLU A 178 8.53 7.67 33.79
C GLU A 178 7.66 7.07 32.67
N ASP A 179 6.97 7.92 31.92
CA ASP A 179 6.06 7.57 30.81
C ASP A 179 6.71 7.71 29.41
N ASP A 180 8.03 7.43 29.30
CA ASP A 180 8.78 7.59 28.06
C ASP A 180 8.16 6.79 26.89
N LEU A 181 7.66 5.58 27.13
CA LEU A 181 7.00 4.74 26.13
C LEU A 181 5.73 5.40 25.57
N LEU A 182 4.85 5.90 26.44
CA LEU A 182 3.62 6.60 26.07
C LEU A 182 3.92 7.88 25.26
N LYS A 183 4.94 8.62 25.70
CA LYS A 183 5.39 9.82 25.00
C LYS A 183 5.87 9.51 23.58
N ARG A 184 6.65 8.43 23.40
CA ARG A 184 7.13 8.00 22.08
C ARG A 184 5.99 7.56 21.18
N ALA A 185 4.99 6.84 21.71
CA ALA A 185 3.79 6.47 20.97
C ALA A 185 3.00 7.71 20.53
N SER A 186 2.87 8.71 21.42
CA SER A 186 2.20 9.98 21.09
C SER A 186 2.92 10.72 19.95
N LEU A 187 4.25 10.74 19.97
CA LEU A 187 5.06 11.34 18.91
C LEU A 187 4.99 10.55 17.58
N LEU A 188 4.77 9.24 17.63
CA LEU A 188 4.51 8.45 16.42
C LEU A 188 3.12 8.73 15.85
N ARG A 189 2.11 8.97 16.71
CA ARG A 189 0.74 9.29 16.27
C ARG A 189 0.63 10.62 15.55
N ARG A 190 1.41 11.62 15.94
CA ARG A 190 1.31 12.98 15.39
C ARG A 190 2.69 13.51 15.00
N ASP A 191 2.78 14.01 13.79
CA ASP A 191 3.93 14.76 13.31
C ASP A 191 3.47 16.13 12.80
N SER A 192 4.24 17.17 13.09
CA SER A 192 3.87 18.54 12.75
C SER A 192 3.86 18.84 11.25
N VAL A 193 4.61 18.07 10.48
CA VAL A 193 4.74 18.24 9.02
C VAL A 193 3.95 17.18 8.26
N HIS A 194 4.02 15.92 8.71
CA HIS A 194 3.45 14.76 8.03
C HIS A 194 2.08 14.33 8.60
N GLY A 195 1.53 15.12 9.51
CA GLY A 195 0.19 14.91 10.05
C GLY A 195 0.04 13.68 10.94
N VAL A 196 -1.18 13.18 11.01
CA VAL A 196 -1.57 12.06 11.87
C VAL A 196 -1.15 10.74 11.23
N PHE A 197 -0.73 9.76 12.07
CA PHE A 197 -0.48 8.40 11.64
C PHE A 197 -1.77 7.77 11.06
N GLN A 198 -1.65 7.13 9.93
CA GLN A 198 -2.79 6.46 9.28
C GLN A 198 -2.98 5.07 9.89
N GLY A 199 -3.87 4.97 10.86
CA GLY A 199 -4.19 3.72 11.53
C GLY A 199 -4.24 3.83 13.04
N THR A 200 -4.03 2.70 13.72
CA THR A 200 -4.12 2.57 15.17
C THR A 200 -2.76 2.31 15.80
N ILE A 201 -2.50 2.93 16.94
CA ILE A 201 -1.32 2.66 17.76
C ILE A 201 -1.79 2.38 19.19
N ARG A 202 -1.45 1.22 19.72
CA ARG A 202 -1.63 0.84 21.11
C ARG A 202 -0.27 0.67 21.78
N VAL A 203 -0.16 1.01 23.03
CA VAL A 203 1.02 0.77 23.88
C VAL A 203 0.78 -0.48 24.69
N ASP A 204 1.77 -1.33 24.77
CA ASP A 204 1.82 -2.49 25.66
C ASP A 204 3.01 -2.28 26.60
N GLU A 205 2.73 -1.85 27.83
CA GLU A 205 3.74 -1.50 28.81
C GLU A 205 4.45 -2.75 29.37
N GLU A 206 3.71 -3.86 29.52
CA GLU A 206 4.28 -5.12 30.01
C GLU A 206 5.32 -5.67 29.04
N ARG A 207 5.04 -5.56 27.74
CA ARG A 207 5.92 -6.02 26.67
C ARG A 207 6.89 -4.96 26.20
N GLN A 208 6.84 -3.76 26.75
CA GLN A 208 7.61 -2.59 26.29
C GLN A 208 7.54 -2.42 24.77
N SER A 209 6.34 -2.38 24.21
CA SER A 209 6.13 -2.35 22.77
C SER A 209 5.03 -1.41 22.33
N PHE A 210 5.05 -1.06 21.05
CA PHE A 210 3.91 -0.45 20.33
C PHE A 210 3.26 -1.52 19.46
N VAL A 211 1.94 -1.53 19.42
CA VAL A 211 1.20 -2.29 18.40
C VAL A 211 0.61 -1.29 17.42
N ALA A 212 1.21 -1.17 16.24
CA ALA A 212 0.81 -0.23 15.20
C ALA A 212 0.30 -0.99 13.98
N ASN A 213 -0.98 -0.81 13.63
CA ASN A 213 -1.66 -1.56 12.55
C ASN A 213 -1.39 -3.08 12.62
N GLY A 214 -1.44 -3.65 13.84
CA GLY A 214 -1.16 -5.08 14.07
C GLY A 214 0.31 -5.46 14.18
N ASN A 215 1.25 -4.57 13.84
CA ASN A 215 2.69 -4.82 13.99
C ASN A 215 3.13 -4.55 15.42
N GLU A 216 3.63 -5.56 16.12
CA GLU A 216 4.28 -5.39 17.42
C GLU A 216 5.73 -4.93 17.21
N ILE A 217 6.04 -3.76 17.74
CA ILE A 217 7.35 -3.10 17.62
C ILE A 217 7.92 -2.94 19.03
N LYS A 218 8.96 -3.67 19.34
CA LYS A 218 9.66 -3.59 20.64
C LYS A 218 10.38 -2.24 20.79
N VAL A 219 10.35 -1.69 22.00
CA VAL A 219 11.15 -0.53 22.37
C VAL A 219 12.31 -0.99 23.25
N ILE A 220 13.48 -1.03 22.66
CA ILE A 220 14.71 -1.49 23.32
C ILE A 220 15.48 -0.27 23.81
N TYR A 221 15.83 -0.29 25.09
CA TYR A 221 16.62 0.78 25.70
C TYR A 221 18.08 0.37 25.76
N ALA A 222 18.92 1.01 24.96
CA ALA A 222 20.35 0.81 24.94
C ALA A 222 21.09 2.08 24.51
N ASP A 223 22.33 2.20 24.93
CA ASP A 223 23.21 3.31 24.58
C ASP A 223 23.94 3.07 23.26
N SER A 224 24.25 1.81 22.93
CA SER A 224 24.88 1.40 21.68
C SER A 224 24.14 0.21 21.06
N PRO A 225 24.06 0.12 19.71
CA PRO A 225 23.46 -1.05 19.04
C PRO A 225 24.26 -2.34 19.25
N GLU A 226 25.55 -2.24 19.59
CA GLU A 226 26.45 -3.37 19.82
C GLU A 226 26.16 -4.09 21.15
N ASP A 227 25.51 -3.40 22.09
CA ASP A 227 25.19 -3.94 23.42
C ASP A 227 23.92 -4.80 23.44
N ILE A 228 23.32 -5.08 22.28
CA ILE A 228 22.01 -5.72 22.19
C ILE A 228 22.13 -7.09 21.55
N ASP A 229 21.69 -8.12 22.26
CA ASP A 229 21.38 -9.41 21.64
C ASP A 229 19.96 -9.38 21.05
N TYR A 230 19.88 -9.15 19.74
CA TYR A 230 18.61 -9.07 19.03
C TYR A 230 17.84 -10.37 19.00
N THR A 231 18.50 -11.51 19.21
CA THR A 231 17.86 -12.83 19.21
C THR A 231 16.94 -13.02 20.42
N GLU A 232 17.24 -12.37 21.57
CA GLU A 232 16.38 -12.36 22.75
C GLU A 232 15.02 -11.71 22.49
N TYR A 233 14.94 -10.85 21.47
CA TYR A 233 13.70 -10.18 21.03
C TYR A 233 13.02 -10.92 19.88
N GLY A 234 13.50 -12.11 19.50
CA GLY A 234 12.97 -12.89 18.39
C GLY A 234 13.18 -12.18 17.02
N ILE A 235 14.24 -11.40 16.92
CA ILE A 235 14.64 -10.71 15.70
C ILE A 235 15.68 -11.57 15.01
N ASN A 236 15.32 -12.10 13.86
CA ASN A 236 16.17 -12.96 13.05
C ASN A 236 16.66 -12.20 11.82
N ARG A 237 17.79 -12.68 11.28
CA ARG A 237 18.35 -12.12 10.04
C ARG A 237 17.48 -12.44 8.84
#